data_c7a6996e4f9d04366bea9d3e4b2c4ca9
#
_entry.id   c7a6996e4f9d04366bea9d3e4b2c4ca9
#
_cell.length_a   1.000
_cell.length_b   1.000
_cell.length_c   1.000
_cell.angle_alpha   90.00
_cell.angle_beta   90.00
_cell.angle_gamma   90.00
#
_symmetry.space_group_name_H-M   'P 1'
#
loop_
_entity.id
_entity.type
_entity.pdbx_description
1 polymer ?
#
loop_
_entity_poly.entity_id
_entity_poly.type
_entity_poly.pdbx_seq_one_letter_code
_entity_poly.pdbx_strand_id
1 'polypeptide(L)'
;MVMPEDCQSIGMMVEKSVHQSGSVTEERLANYSYLFFCIRTKIGRIRHVEGSIRRVCFHGKWLWSLLLVDAHVRFRAVEHDALTNLMGRHLFFSKASEREAADRAEGIFGRDALAYFNLTNFKHYNAMYGAERGDDCLRRIAAVLREGFPDSLLARMSADIFLALIPADDAQSRIEKVVQKVNGLLAGEHTYLHAGIRYFSAQENVSISMACDQAKAACDSIKRERGRAYCIFSEHLRQELAVRAYVIAHIDEAVENGYIEIYYQPVVRTLTGNLAGIEALARWHDPVYGFLRPNQFIPVLEEERLIDKLDRYVIRECGRQLRRQMDAHQHRADFIQCIAHGLPTHGCPF
;
A
#
# COMPACT_ATOMS: atom_id res chain seq x y z
N MET A 1 23.87 16.11 27.04
CA MET A 1 24.37 14.76 26.73
C MET A 1 23.31 14.09 25.86
N VAL A 2 23.71 13.55 24.72
CA VAL A 2 22.82 12.81 23.82
C VAL A 2 22.44 11.48 24.48
N MET A 3 21.22 10.99 24.28
CA MET A 3 20.79 9.70 24.84
C MET A 3 21.58 8.56 24.18
N PRO A 4 21.93 7.47 24.89
CA PRO A 4 22.77 6.39 24.35
C PRO A 4 22.20 5.73 23.10
N GLU A 5 20.89 5.57 23.04
CA GLU A 5 20.16 5.00 21.91
C GLU A 5 20.26 5.84 20.63
N ASP A 6 20.44 7.17 20.78
CA ASP A 6 20.56 8.08 19.63
C ASP A 6 22.03 8.20 19.14
N CYS A 7 23.00 7.83 19.96
CA CYS A 7 24.43 7.93 19.62
C CYS A 7 24.81 7.05 18.42
N GLN A 8 24.25 5.85 18.31
CA GLN A 8 24.51 4.94 17.18
C GLN A 8 23.95 5.49 15.86
N SER A 9 22.74 6.06 15.90
CA SER A 9 22.09 6.65 14.72
C SER A 9 22.87 7.87 14.22
N ILE A 10 23.37 8.70 15.11
CA ILE A 10 24.22 9.85 14.78
C ILE A 10 25.56 9.37 14.19
N GLY A 11 26.19 8.36 14.80
CA GLY A 11 27.44 7.77 14.32
C GLY A 11 27.31 7.22 12.90
N MET A 12 26.29 6.41 12.63
CA MET A 12 26.03 5.85 11.29
C MET A 12 25.73 6.94 10.23
N MET A 13 25.08 8.04 10.59
CA MET A 13 24.84 9.14 9.65
C MET A 13 26.10 9.92 9.32
N VAL A 14 26.96 10.15 10.31
CA VAL A 14 28.27 10.77 10.09
C VAL A 14 29.14 9.88 9.19
N GLU A 15 29.19 8.56 9.43
CA GLU A 15 29.92 7.61 8.60
C GLU A 15 29.38 7.55 7.17
N LYS A 16 28.04 7.48 6.96
CA LYS A 16 27.44 7.53 5.62
C LYS A 16 27.79 8.82 4.89
N SER A 17 27.79 9.96 5.57
CA SER A 17 28.17 11.25 4.98
C SER A 17 29.67 11.32 4.63
N VAL A 18 30.53 10.63 5.37
CA VAL A 18 31.97 10.54 5.07
C VAL A 18 32.25 9.62 3.87
N HIS A 19 31.56 8.51 3.75
CA HIS A 19 31.74 7.56 2.63
C HIS A 19 31.16 8.05 1.31
N GLN A 20 30.16 8.92 1.30
CA GLN A 20 29.60 9.51 0.09
C GLN A 20 30.44 10.66 -0.50
N SER A 21 31.46 11.15 0.20
CA SER A 21 32.33 12.25 -0.25
C SER A 21 33.51 11.82 -1.13
N GLY A 22 33.62 10.55 -1.53
CA GLY A 22 34.58 10.06 -2.52
C GLY A 22 34.05 10.28 -3.95
N SER A 23 34.46 11.36 -4.61
CA SER A 23 34.22 11.71 -6.01
C SER A 23 32.82 12.24 -6.37
N VAL A 24 32.47 13.46 -6.00
CA VAL A 24 31.36 14.19 -6.64
C VAL A 24 31.71 15.68 -6.76
N THR A 25 31.58 16.21 -7.97
CA THR A 25 31.71 17.61 -8.34
C THR A 25 30.87 18.56 -7.48
N GLU A 26 31.39 19.76 -7.24
CA GLU A 26 30.93 20.77 -6.27
C GLU A 26 29.44 21.17 -6.29
N GLU A 27 28.67 20.80 -7.31
CA GLU A 27 27.28 21.24 -7.48
C GLU A 27 26.20 20.36 -6.82
N ARG A 28 26.55 19.24 -6.15
CA ARG A 28 25.59 18.32 -5.53
C ARG A 28 25.65 18.23 -4.00
N LEU A 29 26.21 19.22 -3.32
CA LEU A 29 26.42 19.25 -1.87
C LEU A 29 25.22 19.78 -1.05
N ALA A 30 24.01 19.65 -1.52
CA ALA A 30 22.80 20.03 -0.78
C ALA A 30 22.11 18.81 -0.11
N ASN A 31 22.87 17.88 0.47
CA ASN A 31 22.28 16.84 1.29
C ASN A 31 22.23 17.28 2.76
N TYR A 32 21.15 17.95 3.13
CA TYR A 32 20.78 18.20 4.52
C TYR A 32 20.30 16.88 5.12
N SER A 33 21.09 16.27 5.97
CA SER A 33 20.63 15.18 6.81
C SER A 33 19.98 15.77 8.05
N TYR A 34 18.66 15.61 8.18
CA TYR A 34 17.92 15.97 9.38
C TYR A 34 17.99 14.85 10.40
N LEU A 35 18.29 15.22 11.62
CA LEU A 35 18.42 14.31 12.76
C LEU A 35 17.39 14.69 13.82
N PHE A 36 16.69 13.69 14.34
CA PHE A 36 15.83 13.83 15.51
C PHE A 36 16.39 12.94 16.61
N PHE A 37 16.67 13.52 17.78
CA PHE A 37 17.21 12.78 18.91
C PHE A 37 16.86 13.46 20.23
N CYS A 38 17.01 12.70 21.32
CA CYS A 38 16.76 13.21 22.65
C CYS A 38 18.08 13.61 23.33
N ILE A 39 18.06 14.74 23.99
CA ILE A 39 19.17 15.15 24.88
C ILE A 39 18.69 15.20 26.32
N ARG A 40 19.57 14.80 27.25
CA ARG A 40 19.35 15.02 28.67
C ARG A 40 20.04 16.31 29.10
N THR A 41 19.26 17.26 29.57
CA THR A 41 19.79 18.53 30.11
C THR A 41 20.57 18.32 31.39
N LYS A 42 21.37 19.33 31.83
CA LYS A 42 22.10 19.30 33.08
C LYS A 42 21.21 19.07 34.31
N ILE A 43 19.94 19.46 34.22
CA ILE A 43 18.95 19.28 35.30
C ILE A 43 18.14 17.99 35.15
N GLY A 44 18.59 17.04 34.30
CA GLY A 44 18.01 15.72 34.15
C GLY A 44 16.77 15.65 33.26
N ARG A 45 16.29 16.77 32.68
CA ARG A 45 15.13 16.77 31.80
C ARG A 45 15.50 16.29 30.39
N ILE A 46 14.65 15.44 29.82
CA ILE A 46 14.78 15.01 28.45
C ILE A 46 14.17 16.09 27.55
N ARG A 47 14.90 16.47 26.48
CA ARG A 47 14.47 17.42 25.46
C ARG A 47 14.61 16.78 24.09
N HIS A 48 13.60 16.90 23.27
CA HIS A 48 13.65 16.56 21.85
C HIS A 48 14.34 17.68 21.08
N VAL A 49 15.30 17.32 20.26
CA VAL A 49 16.12 18.27 19.51
C VAL A 49 16.09 17.86 18.04
N GLU A 50 15.84 18.83 17.19
CA GLU A 50 16.00 18.70 15.74
C GLU A 50 17.40 19.22 15.39
N GLY A 51 18.15 18.41 14.64
CA GLY A 51 19.49 18.78 14.21
C GLY A 51 19.65 18.69 12.71
N SER A 52 20.46 19.56 12.14
CA SER A 52 20.95 19.41 10.78
C SER A 52 22.48 19.37 10.79
N ILE A 53 23.05 18.37 10.12
CA ILE A 53 24.49 18.26 9.90
C ILE A 53 24.82 18.69 8.50
N ARG A 54 25.80 19.59 8.36
CA ARG A 54 26.34 19.97 7.06
C ARG A 54 27.84 20.15 7.13
N ARG A 55 28.51 19.89 6.02
CA ARG A 55 29.92 20.18 5.88
C ARG A 55 30.10 21.63 5.47
N VAL A 56 30.92 22.39 6.16
CA VAL A 56 31.22 23.80 5.86
C VAL A 56 32.71 24.00 5.75
N CYS A 57 33.14 24.82 4.79
CA CYS A 57 34.54 25.24 4.68
C CYS A 57 34.74 26.56 5.46
N PHE A 58 35.63 26.53 6.43
CA PHE A 58 35.98 27.71 7.22
C PHE A 58 37.49 27.88 7.22
N HIS A 59 37.97 29.00 6.74
CA HIS A 59 39.40 29.29 6.56
C HIS A 59 40.20 28.21 5.82
N GLY A 60 39.63 27.66 4.74
CA GLY A 60 40.23 26.58 3.94
C GLY A 60 40.23 25.19 4.60
N LYS A 61 39.62 25.04 5.77
CA LYS A 61 39.44 23.75 6.46
C LYS A 61 37.98 23.31 6.40
N TRP A 62 37.76 22.06 6.09
CA TRP A 62 36.44 21.45 6.12
C TRP A 62 36.07 21.05 7.55
N LEU A 63 34.95 21.57 8.04
CA LEU A 63 34.40 21.31 9.37
C LEU A 63 32.98 20.80 9.24
N TRP A 64 32.54 20.03 10.24
CA TRP A 64 31.15 19.66 10.39
C TRP A 64 30.43 20.72 11.22
N SER A 65 29.39 21.29 10.64
CA SER A 65 28.47 22.19 11.36
C SER A 65 27.24 21.42 11.77
N LEU A 66 26.96 21.38 13.07
CA LEU A 66 25.75 20.81 13.64
C LEU A 66 24.90 21.96 14.18
N LEU A 67 23.75 22.18 13.56
CA LEU A 67 22.75 23.12 14.04
C LEU A 67 21.71 22.33 14.86
N LEU A 68 21.54 22.69 16.13
CA LEU A 68 20.54 22.09 17.03
C LEU A 68 19.47 23.13 17.34
N VAL A 69 18.23 22.73 17.17
CA VAL A 69 17.05 23.53 17.53
C VAL A 69 16.25 22.78 18.56
N ASP A 70 15.86 23.45 19.66
CA ASP A 70 14.96 22.87 20.65
C ASP A 70 13.56 22.68 20.01
N ALA A 71 13.26 21.45 19.67
CA ALA A 71 12.00 21.07 19.05
C ALA A 71 10.90 20.76 20.08
N HIS A 72 11.19 20.88 21.38
CA HIS A 72 10.28 20.45 22.44
C HIS A 72 8.91 21.16 22.41
N VAL A 73 8.88 22.44 22.04
CA VAL A 73 7.64 23.20 21.90
C VAL A 73 6.89 22.80 20.61
N ARG A 74 7.62 22.55 19.53
CA ARG A 74 7.05 22.00 18.28
C ARG A 74 6.61 20.56 18.45
N PHE A 75 7.34 19.75 19.22
CA PHE A 75 7.00 18.35 19.46
C PHE A 75 5.69 18.20 20.23
N ARG A 76 5.42 19.03 21.25
CA ARG A 76 4.12 19.01 21.95
C ARG A 76 2.94 19.38 21.04
N ALA A 77 3.15 20.28 20.09
CA ALA A 77 2.15 20.60 19.08
C ALA A 77 2.05 19.53 17.98
N VAL A 78 3.03 18.60 17.89
CA VAL A 78 3.09 17.48 16.93
C VAL A 78 2.69 16.15 17.59
N GLU A 79 2.65 16.07 18.92
CA GLU A 79 2.21 14.86 19.64
C GLU A 79 0.75 14.50 19.37
N HIS A 80 -0.11 15.51 19.18
CA HIS A 80 -1.53 15.31 18.90
C HIS A 80 -1.96 16.10 17.66
N ASP A 81 -2.83 15.48 16.87
CA ASP A 81 -3.46 16.12 15.72
C ASP A 81 -4.38 17.27 16.19
N ALA A 82 -4.12 18.47 15.70
CA ALA A 82 -4.83 19.68 16.16
C ALA A 82 -6.35 19.65 15.88
N LEU A 83 -6.79 18.93 14.84
CA LEU A 83 -8.19 18.84 14.45
C LEU A 83 -8.97 17.83 15.29
N THR A 84 -8.39 16.63 15.47
CA THR A 84 -9.07 15.49 16.08
C THR A 84 -8.61 15.22 17.50
N ASN A 85 -7.50 15.82 17.95
CA ASN A 85 -6.86 15.54 19.24
C ASN A 85 -6.54 14.06 19.46
N LEU A 86 -6.38 13.28 18.38
CA LEU A 86 -5.76 11.96 18.41
C LEU A 86 -4.24 12.10 18.43
N MET A 87 -3.50 11.01 18.71
CA MET A 87 -2.05 11.05 18.60
C MET A 87 -1.62 11.42 17.17
N GLY A 88 -0.57 12.20 17.07
CA GLY A 88 0.16 12.40 15.83
C GLY A 88 1.04 11.19 15.51
N ARG A 89 1.56 11.14 14.28
CA ARG A 89 2.37 10.03 13.77
C ARG A 89 3.49 9.62 14.73
N HIS A 90 4.33 10.57 15.13
CA HIS A 90 5.51 10.28 15.95
C HIS A 90 5.16 9.69 17.30
N LEU A 91 4.20 10.27 18.01
CA LEU A 91 3.78 9.77 19.31
C LEU A 91 3.20 8.36 19.20
N PHE A 92 2.38 8.10 18.19
CA PHE A 92 1.81 6.78 17.97
C PHE A 92 2.88 5.72 17.76
N PHE A 93 3.83 5.95 16.82
CA PHE A 93 4.88 4.98 16.54
C PHE A 93 5.79 4.73 17.74
N SER A 94 6.14 5.78 18.51
CA SER A 94 6.91 5.63 19.75
C SER A 94 6.17 4.75 20.75
N LYS A 95 4.93 5.11 21.06
CA LYS A 95 4.09 4.39 22.04
C LYS A 95 3.80 2.94 21.63
N ALA A 96 3.49 2.73 20.35
CA ALA A 96 3.23 1.40 19.81
C ALA A 96 4.48 0.52 19.86
N SER A 97 5.66 1.08 19.53
CA SER A 97 6.94 0.35 19.62
C SER A 97 7.35 0.05 21.05
N GLU A 98 7.17 1.00 21.99
CA GLU A 98 7.40 0.79 23.42
C GLU A 98 6.52 -0.35 23.95
N ARG A 99 5.22 -0.37 23.60
CA ARG A 99 4.27 -1.39 24.05
C ARG A 99 4.61 -2.76 23.45
N GLU A 100 4.91 -2.84 22.16
CA GLU A 100 5.30 -4.09 21.50
C GLU A 100 6.60 -4.64 22.06
N ALA A 101 7.59 -3.78 22.35
CA ALA A 101 8.85 -4.19 22.95
C ALA A 101 8.67 -4.69 24.39
N ALA A 102 7.80 -4.08 25.19
CA ALA A 102 7.47 -4.53 26.53
C ALA A 102 6.77 -5.89 26.50
N ASP A 103 5.73 -6.05 25.67
CA ASP A 103 5.02 -7.32 25.53
C ASP A 103 5.96 -8.45 25.08
N ARG A 104 6.87 -8.16 24.15
CA ARG A 104 7.88 -9.13 23.69
C ARG A 104 8.88 -9.52 24.80
N ALA A 105 9.31 -8.55 25.61
CA ALA A 105 10.19 -8.81 26.73
C ALA A 105 9.54 -9.70 27.82
N GLU A 106 8.23 -9.60 27.98
CA GLU A 106 7.42 -10.44 28.86
C GLU A 106 7.00 -11.77 28.24
N GLY A 107 7.38 -12.02 26.97
CA GLY A 107 6.98 -13.23 26.23
C GLY A 107 5.49 -13.25 25.82
N ILE A 108 4.83 -12.09 25.84
CA ILE A 108 3.44 -11.92 25.43
C ILE A 108 3.43 -11.61 23.93
N PHE A 109 2.81 -12.50 23.15
CA PHE A 109 2.70 -12.35 21.71
C PHE A 109 1.24 -12.32 21.29
N GLY A 110 0.96 -11.52 20.25
CA GLY A 110 -0.38 -11.47 19.68
C GLY A 110 -1.44 -10.79 20.56
N ARG A 111 -1.01 -10.04 21.57
CA ARG A 111 -1.91 -9.28 22.46
C ARG A 111 -2.67 -8.20 21.71
N ASP A 112 -2.00 -7.54 20.78
CA ASP A 112 -2.55 -6.43 20.02
C ASP A 112 -2.65 -6.74 18.52
N ALA A 113 -3.50 -6.00 17.84
CA ALA A 113 -3.58 -5.90 16.39
C ALA A 113 -3.46 -4.45 15.97
N LEU A 114 -2.78 -4.21 14.86
CA LEU A 114 -2.71 -2.89 14.25
C LEU A 114 -3.78 -2.76 13.18
N ALA A 115 -4.65 -1.76 13.34
CA ALA A 115 -5.68 -1.41 12.39
C ALA A 115 -5.32 -0.11 11.67
N TYR A 116 -5.41 -0.14 10.34
CA TYR A 116 -5.24 1.01 9.47
C TYR A 116 -6.58 1.35 8.85
N PHE A 117 -7.05 2.57 9.05
CA PHE A 117 -8.32 3.06 8.52
C PHE A 117 -8.07 4.12 7.46
N ASN A 118 -8.79 4.03 6.36
CA ASN A 118 -8.75 5.00 5.28
C ASN A 118 -10.15 5.40 4.83
N LEU A 119 -10.36 6.69 4.67
CA LEU A 119 -11.60 7.24 4.16
C LEU A 119 -11.48 7.43 2.65
N THR A 120 -12.14 6.59 1.88
CA THR A 120 -12.09 6.64 0.41
C THR A 120 -12.80 7.89 -0.11
N ASN A 121 -12.29 8.43 -1.22
CA ASN A 121 -12.85 9.60 -1.91
C ASN A 121 -12.92 10.89 -1.08
N PHE A 122 -12.17 11.00 0.03
CA PHE A 122 -12.23 12.17 0.90
C PHE A 122 -11.82 13.48 0.20
N LYS A 123 -10.88 13.41 -0.74
CA LYS A 123 -10.52 14.56 -1.58
C LYS A 123 -11.70 15.07 -2.40
N HIS A 124 -12.49 14.16 -2.96
CA HIS A 124 -13.71 14.49 -3.69
C HIS A 124 -14.78 15.04 -2.76
N TYR A 125 -14.91 14.43 -1.57
CA TYR A 125 -15.80 14.92 -0.51
C TYR A 125 -15.52 16.40 -0.19
N ASN A 126 -14.26 16.76 0.04
CA ASN A 126 -13.87 18.15 0.31
C ASN A 126 -14.14 19.08 -0.88
N ALA A 127 -13.97 18.60 -2.10
CA ALA A 127 -14.28 19.39 -3.30
C ALA A 127 -15.78 19.67 -3.45
N MET A 128 -16.62 18.73 -3.03
CA MET A 128 -18.10 18.86 -3.11
C MET A 128 -18.70 19.68 -1.95
N TYR A 129 -18.22 19.46 -0.73
CA TYR A 129 -18.85 19.96 0.48
C TYR A 129 -18.05 21.03 1.24
N GLY A 130 -16.83 21.30 0.78
CA GLY A 130 -15.91 22.26 1.42
C GLY A 130 -15.08 21.66 2.56
N ALA A 131 -13.96 22.35 2.86
CA ALA A 131 -13.00 21.89 3.87
C ALA A 131 -13.58 21.86 5.30
N GLU A 132 -14.42 22.82 5.64
CA GLU A 132 -15.05 22.90 6.99
C GLU A 132 -15.91 21.67 7.29
N ARG A 133 -16.68 21.21 6.30
CA ARG A 133 -17.49 20.01 6.42
C ARG A 133 -16.63 18.74 6.43
N GLY A 134 -15.50 18.74 5.70
CA GLY A 134 -14.50 17.68 5.80
C GLY A 134 -13.88 17.60 7.19
N ASP A 135 -13.54 18.73 7.78
CA ASP A 135 -13.00 18.79 9.14
C ASP A 135 -14.00 18.26 10.17
N ASP A 136 -15.28 18.61 10.03
CA ASP A 136 -16.34 18.06 10.91
C ASP A 136 -16.48 16.54 10.74
N CYS A 137 -16.44 16.05 9.51
CA CYS A 137 -16.43 14.62 9.20
C CYS A 137 -15.30 13.91 9.95
N LEU A 138 -14.07 14.44 9.87
CA LEU A 138 -12.91 13.85 10.54
C LEU A 138 -13.01 13.88 12.08
N ARG A 139 -13.59 14.94 12.67
CA ARG A 139 -13.85 15.01 14.11
C ARG A 139 -14.86 13.94 14.54
N ARG A 140 -15.92 13.74 13.77
CA ARG A 140 -16.93 12.70 14.02
C ARG A 140 -16.33 11.30 13.93
N ILE A 141 -15.52 11.02 12.92
CA ILE A 141 -14.79 9.75 12.79
C ILE A 141 -13.90 9.51 14.01
N ALA A 142 -13.10 10.50 14.41
CA ALA A 142 -12.25 10.41 15.58
C ALA A 142 -13.05 10.14 16.89
N ALA A 143 -14.24 10.71 17.03
CA ALA A 143 -15.12 10.44 18.17
C ALA A 143 -15.61 8.98 18.16
N VAL A 144 -16.03 8.46 17.01
CA VAL A 144 -16.46 7.06 16.87
C VAL A 144 -15.31 6.09 17.14
N LEU A 145 -14.07 6.41 16.67
CA LEU A 145 -12.90 5.60 16.97
C LEU A 145 -12.58 5.55 18.46
N ARG A 146 -12.66 6.69 19.19
CA ARG A 146 -12.45 6.71 20.64
C ARG A 146 -13.49 5.90 21.40
N GLU A 147 -14.75 6.01 21.00
CA GLU A 147 -15.84 5.24 21.61
C GLU A 147 -15.67 3.74 21.34
N GLY A 148 -15.29 3.36 20.11
CA GLY A 148 -15.08 1.96 19.74
C GLY A 148 -13.84 1.33 20.35
N PHE A 149 -12.81 2.14 20.66
CA PHE A 149 -11.49 1.66 21.12
C PHE A 149 -10.98 2.47 22.33
N PRO A 150 -11.65 2.46 23.48
CA PRO A 150 -11.33 3.34 24.62
C PRO A 150 -9.94 3.09 25.20
N ASP A 151 -9.44 1.84 25.21
CA ASP A 151 -8.19 1.45 25.82
C ASP A 151 -7.05 1.23 24.78
N SER A 152 -7.12 1.92 23.67
CA SER A 152 -6.25 1.70 22.53
C SER A 152 -5.44 2.93 22.18
N LEU A 153 -4.29 2.73 21.52
CA LEU A 153 -3.55 3.84 20.95
C LEU A 153 -4.22 4.22 19.64
N LEU A 154 -4.67 5.47 19.53
CA LEU A 154 -5.35 6.00 18.36
C LEU A 154 -4.59 7.18 17.80
N ALA A 155 -4.38 7.19 16.49
CA ALA A 155 -3.69 8.28 15.81
C ALA A 155 -4.38 8.70 14.52
N ARG A 156 -4.16 9.96 14.15
CA ARG A 156 -4.39 10.45 12.80
C ARG A 156 -3.06 10.71 12.12
N MET A 157 -2.83 10.01 10.99
CA MET A 157 -1.54 10.05 10.29
C MET A 157 -1.45 11.17 9.28
N SER A 158 -2.53 11.42 8.58
CA SER A 158 -2.68 12.45 7.55
C SER A 158 -4.17 12.66 7.30
N ALA A 159 -4.51 13.44 6.29
CA ALA A 159 -5.86 13.92 5.99
C ALA A 159 -7.00 12.95 6.34
N ASP A 160 -6.98 11.76 5.77
CA ASP A 160 -8.07 10.76 5.79
C ASP A 160 -7.62 9.40 6.35
N ILE A 161 -6.45 9.34 7.01
CA ILE A 161 -5.83 8.12 7.50
C ILE A 161 -5.76 8.12 9.02
N PHE A 162 -6.29 7.05 9.62
CA PHE A 162 -6.22 6.81 11.05
C PHE A 162 -5.56 5.45 11.33
N LEU A 163 -4.87 5.37 12.47
CA LEU A 163 -4.31 4.13 13.00
C LEU A 163 -4.87 3.83 14.37
N ALA A 164 -4.96 2.55 14.66
CA ALA A 164 -5.26 2.06 16.00
C ALA A 164 -4.37 0.85 16.33
N LEU A 165 -3.79 0.83 17.52
CA LEU A 165 -3.23 -0.38 18.12
C LEU A 165 -4.23 -0.82 19.20
N ILE A 166 -4.90 -1.93 18.96
CA ILE A 166 -6.05 -2.41 19.71
C ILE A 166 -5.81 -3.82 20.23
N PRO A 167 -6.44 -4.25 21.33
CA PRO A 167 -6.41 -5.64 21.73
C PRO A 167 -6.86 -6.55 20.59
N ALA A 168 -6.13 -7.67 20.39
CA ALA A 168 -6.40 -8.61 19.30
C ALA A 168 -7.72 -9.36 19.48
N ASP A 169 -8.08 -9.60 20.74
CA ASP A 169 -9.36 -10.21 21.12
C ASP A 169 -10.50 -9.29 20.65
N ASP A 170 -11.47 -9.85 19.94
CA ASP A 170 -12.62 -9.12 19.37
C ASP A 170 -12.29 -8.00 18.37
N ALA A 171 -11.03 -7.84 17.95
CA ALA A 171 -10.60 -6.76 17.06
C ALA A 171 -11.46 -6.66 15.79
N GLN A 172 -11.75 -7.79 15.14
CA GLN A 172 -12.56 -7.83 13.93
C GLN A 172 -13.98 -7.31 14.18
N SER A 173 -14.66 -7.82 15.20
CA SER A 173 -16.03 -7.42 15.56
C SER A 173 -16.10 -5.94 15.92
N ARG A 174 -15.12 -5.43 16.66
CA ARG A 174 -15.06 -4.01 17.05
C ARG A 174 -14.81 -3.12 15.84
N ILE A 175 -13.86 -3.50 14.97
CA ILE A 175 -13.55 -2.76 13.74
C ILE A 175 -14.77 -2.73 12.82
N GLU A 176 -15.45 -3.87 12.64
CA GLU A 176 -16.64 -3.95 11.81
C GLU A 176 -17.74 -3.00 12.30
N LYS A 177 -18.04 -3.01 13.61
CA LYS A 177 -19.02 -2.10 14.21
C LYS A 177 -18.65 -0.63 14.03
N VAL A 178 -17.36 -0.29 14.23
CA VAL A 178 -16.88 1.08 14.05
C VAL A 178 -17.00 1.52 12.60
N VAL A 179 -16.56 0.68 11.65
CA VAL A 179 -16.67 0.98 10.22
C VAL A 179 -18.12 1.12 9.78
N GLN A 180 -18.99 0.21 10.20
CA GLN A 180 -20.43 0.29 9.91
C GLN A 180 -21.06 1.57 10.50
N LYS A 181 -20.72 1.94 11.75
CA LYS A 181 -21.20 3.17 12.39
C LYS A 181 -20.75 4.41 11.61
N VAL A 182 -19.47 4.49 11.22
CA VAL A 182 -18.95 5.62 10.42
C VAL A 182 -19.63 5.65 9.04
N ASN A 183 -19.72 4.52 8.34
CA ASN A 183 -20.34 4.46 7.02
C ASN A 183 -21.84 4.78 7.08
N GLY A 184 -22.52 4.45 8.16
CA GLY A 184 -23.89 4.91 8.43
C GLY A 184 -24.02 6.43 8.59
N LEU A 185 -23.03 7.07 9.24
CA LEU A 185 -22.98 8.53 9.36
C LEU A 185 -22.70 9.26 8.04
N LEU A 186 -22.05 8.56 7.08
CA LEU A 186 -21.67 9.07 5.76
C LEU A 186 -22.60 8.55 4.65
N ALA A 187 -23.74 7.98 5.01
CA ALA A 187 -24.68 7.41 4.04
C ALA A 187 -25.13 8.49 3.04
N GLY A 188 -24.99 8.17 1.73
CA GLY A 188 -25.34 9.10 0.65
C GLY A 188 -24.21 10.05 0.22
N GLU A 189 -23.08 10.08 0.91
CA GLU A 189 -21.98 11.03 0.62
C GLU A 189 -20.86 10.43 -0.29
N HIS A 190 -21.06 9.23 -0.84
CA HIS A 190 -20.12 8.52 -1.72
C HIS A 190 -18.70 8.37 -1.16
N THR A 191 -18.59 8.43 0.16
CA THR A 191 -17.35 8.30 0.92
C THR A 191 -17.51 7.17 1.92
N TYR A 192 -16.47 6.34 2.10
CA TYR A 192 -16.56 5.12 2.90
C TYR A 192 -15.28 4.92 3.70
N LEU A 193 -15.43 4.53 4.96
CA LEU A 193 -14.31 4.09 5.79
C LEU A 193 -14.07 2.60 5.52
N HIS A 194 -12.82 2.23 5.24
CA HIS A 194 -12.35 0.84 5.18
C HIS A 194 -11.23 0.65 6.17
N ALA A 195 -11.05 -0.60 6.63
CA ALA A 195 -9.98 -0.94 7.54
C ALA A 195 -9.11 -2.09 7.00
N GLY A 196 -7.81 -2.01 7.28
CA GLY A 196 -6.89 -3.14 7.14
C GLY A 196 -6.36 -3.53 8.50
N ILE A 197 -6.22 -4.82 8.77
CA ILE A 197 -5.84 -5.35 10.07
C ILE A 197 -4.56 -6.18 9.91
N ARG A 198 -3.59 -5.95 10.80
CA ARG A 198 -2.41 -6.80 10.96
C ARG A 198 -2.33 -7.30 12.40
N TYR A 199 -2.39 -8.60 12.58
CA TYR A 199 -2.15 -9.27 13.85
C TYR A 199 -0.66 -9.53 14.04
N PHE A 200 -0.16 -9.34 15.26
CA PHE A 200 1.21 -9.70 15.61
C PHE A 200 1.31 -11.18 15.95
N SER A 201 2.41 -11.82 15.58
CA SER A 201 2.68 -13.23 15.83
C SER A 201 4.03 -13.42 16.51
N ALA A 202 4.14 -14.44 17.37
CA ALA A 202 5.39 -14.81 18.02
C ALA A 202 6.49 -15.22 17.04
N GLN A 203 6.10 -15.76 15.90
CA GLN A 203 7.01 -16.33 14.91
C GLN A 203 7.62 -15.27 13.99
N GLU A 204 7.09 -14.04 14.01
CA GLU A 204 7.49 -12.97 13.11
C GLU A 204 8.05 -11.77 13.88
N ASN A 205 9.23 -11.32 13.49
CA ASN A 205 9.79 -10.08 13.99
C ASN A 205 9.42 -8.91 13.08
N VAL A 206 8.18 -8.43 13.22
CA VAL A 206 7.64 -7.33 12.39
C VAL A 206 7.65 -6.05 13.19
N SER A 207 8.33 -5.01 12.69
CA SER A 207 8.28 -3.68 13.31
C SER A 207 6.89 -3.04 13.14
N ILE A 208 6.54 -2.10 14.03
CA ILE A 208 5.28 -1.35 13.93
C ILE A 208 5.14 -0.64 12.56
N SER A 209 6.24 -0.15 11.99
CA SER A 209 6.22 0.46 10.65
C SER A 209 5.83 -0.55 9.58
N MET A 210 6.45 -1.73 9.59
CA MET A 210 6.11 -2.79 8.64
C MET A 210 4.68 -3.30 8.85
N ALA A 211 4.22 -3.44 10.10
CA ALA A 211 2.84 -3.81 10.40
C ALA A 211 1.83 -2.77 9.85
N CYS A 212 2.19 -1.48 9.92
CA CYS A 212 1.39 -0.40 9.34
C CYS A 212 1.30 -0.50 7.82
N ASP A 213 2.43 -0.77 7.13
CA ASP A 213 2.44 -0.95 5.67
C ASP A 213 1.63 -2.18 5.25
N GLN A 214 1.70 -3.26 6.02
CA GLN A 214 0.91 -4.48 5.80
C GLN A 214 -0.59 -4.24 6.03
N ALA A 215 -0.97 -3.57 7.12
CA ALA A 215 -2.35 -3.20 7.37
C ALA A 215 -2.89 -2.24 6.29
N LYS A 216 -2.05 -1.28 5.85
CA LYS A 216 -2.38 -0.41 4.71
C LYS A 216 -2.65 -1.22 3.45
N ALA A 217 -1.79 -2.18 3.10
CA ALA A 217 -1.96 -3.03 1.93
C ALA A 217 -3.28 -3.83 1.99
N ALA A 218 -3.65 -4.35 3.16
CA ALA A 218 -4.93 -5.01 3.38
C ALA A 218 -6.12 -4.04 3.23
N CYS A 219 -6.01 -2.81 3.73
CA CYS A 219 -7.04 -1.79 3.53
C CYS A 219 -7.19 -1.41 2.05
N ASP A 220 -6.06 -1.22 1.35
CA ASP A 220 -6.04 -0.83 -0.06
C ASP A 220 -6.66 -1.91 -0.97
N SER A 221 -6.51 -3.20 -0.61
CA SER A 221 -7.05 -4.32 -1.40
C SER A 221 -8.58 -4.31 -1.52
N ILE A 222 -9.29 -3.70 -0.56
CA ILE A 222 -10.76 -3.67 -0.52
C ILE A 222 -11.38 -2.31 -0.85
N LYS A 223 -10.58 -1.29 -1.18
CA LYS A 223 -11.08 0.08 -1.43
C LYS A 223 -12.17 0.17 -2.50
N ARG A 224 -12.19 -0.76 -3.45
CA ARG A 224 -13.17 -0.82 -4.55
C ARG A 224 -14.36 -1.73 -4.23
N GLU A 225 -14.28 -2.50 -3.15
CA GLU A 225 -15.33 -3.43 -2.74
C GLU A 225 -16.35 -2.72 -1.84
N ARG A 226 -17.50 -2.38 -2.41
CA ARG A 226 -18.60 -1.82 -1.62
C ARG A 226 -19.17 -2.90 -0.69
N GLY A 227 -19.29 -2.56 0.60
CA GLY A 227 -19.87 -3.44 1.61
C GLY A 227 -18.87 -4.27 2.42
N ARG A 228 -17.60 -4.31 2.05
CA ARG A 228 -16.56 -4.94 2.87
C ARG A 228 -15.96 -3.94 3.84
N ALA A 229 -16.13 -4.18 5.13
CA ALA A 229 -15.70 -3.26 6.18
C ALA A 229 -14.19 -3.29 6.40
N TYR A 230 -13.58 -4.48 6.34
CA TYR A 230 -12.15 -4.67 6.61
C TYR A 230 -11.55 -5.84 5.82
N CYS A 231 -10.23 -5.85 5.74
CA CYS A 231 -9.42 -6.97 5.28
C CYS A 231 -8.28 -7.24 6.27
N ILE A 232 -7.94 -8.52 6.45
CA ILE A 232 -6.83 -8.95 7.30
C ILE A 232 -5.62 -9.21 6.41
N PHE A 233 -4.46 -8.64 6.77
CA PHE A 233 -3.21 -8.99 6.12
C PHE A 233 -2.82 -10.42 6.49
N SER A 234 -2.86 -11.30 5.51
CA SER A 234 -2.52 -12.72 5.62
C SER A 234 -1.39 -13.07 4.67
N GLU A 235 -0.81 -14.25 4.86
CA GLU A 235 0.18 -14.80 3.91
C GLU A 235 -0.42 -14.95 2.50
N HIS A 236 -1.69 -15.34 2.40
CA HIS A 236 -2.41 -15.42 1.12
C HIS A 236 -2.49 -14.05 0.43
N LEU A 237 -2.89 -13.00 1.16
CA LEU A 237 -2.94 -11.65 0.60
C LEU A 237 -1.54 -11.16 0.19
N ARG A 238 -0.49 -11.50 0.97
CA ARG A 238 0.90 -11.17 0.62
C ARG A 238 1.29 -11.78 -0.72
N GLN A 239 0.92 -13.06 -0.94
CA GLN A 239 1.18 -13.75 -2.19
C GLN A 239 0.39 -13.17 -3.35
N GLU A 240 -0.90 -12.85 -3.16
CA GLU A 240 -1.72 -12.17 -4.18
C GLU A 240 -1.12 -10.83 -4.60
N LEU A 241 -0.69 -10.01 -3.64
CA LEU A 241 -0.05 -8.73 -3.91
C LEU A 241 1.30 -8.90 -4.64
N ALA A 242 2.07 -9.94 -4.29
CA ALA A 242 3.32 -10.24 -4.98
C ALA A 242 3.07 -10.67 -6.43
N VAL A 243 2.10 -11.54 -6.67
CA VAL A 243 1.69 -11.94 -8.04
C VAL A 243 1.19 -10.74 -8.82
N ARG A 244 0.37 -9.88 -8.20
CA ARG A 244 -0.11 -8.64 -8.83
C ARG A 244 1.04 -7.74 -9.30
N ALA A 245 2.00 -7.47 -8.41
CA ALA A 245 3.17 -6.66 -8.73
C ALA A 245 4.01 -7.28 -9.85
N TYR A 246 4.16 -8.60 -9.81
CA TYR A 246 4.88 -9.35 -10.82
C TYR A 246 4.22 -9.25 -12.20
N VAL A 247 2.91 -9.49 -12.28
CA VAL A 247 2.13 -9.38 -13.54
C VAL A 247 2.29 -8.01 -14.17
N ILE A 248 2.20 -6.93 -13.38
CA ILE A 248 2.37 -5.56 -13.89
C ILE A 248 3.77 -5.34 -14.47
N ALA A 249 4.80 -5.86 -13.78
CA ALA A 249 6.18 -5.65 -14.17
C ALA A 249 6.60 -6.49 -15.40
N HIS A 250 5.98 -7.67 -15.61
CA HIS A 250 6.50 -8.68 -16.57
C HIS A 250 5.56 -8.97 -17.74
N ILE A 251 4.46 -8.23 -17.93
CA ILE A 251 3.53 -8.45 -19.04
C ILE A 251 4.23 -8.27 -20.40
N ASP A 252 5.11 -7.29 -20.55
CA ASP A 252 5.83 -7.06 -21.80
C ASP A 252 6.78 -8.25 -22.10
N GLU A 253 7.53 -8.67 -21.11
CA GLU A 253 8.42 -9.83 -21.20
C GLU A 253 7.65 -11.11 -21.55
N ALA A 254 6.50 -11.32 -20.90
CA ALA A 254 5.67 -12.50 -21.14
C ALA A 254 5.12 -12.56 -22.58
N VAL A 255 4.76 -11.41 -23.15
CA VAL A 255 4.33 -11.28 -24.54
C VAL A 255 5.51 -11.51 -25.50
N GLU A 256 6.66 -10.92 -25.22
CA GLU A 256 7.85 -11.01 -26.11
C GLU A 256 8.44 -12.41 -26.13
N ASN A 257 8.53 -13.08 -24.97
CA ASN A 257 9.13 -14.42 -24.85
C ASN A 257 8.12 -15.56 -25.08
N GLY A 258 6.85 -15.25 -25.36
CA GLY A 258 5.83 -16.26 -25.65
C GLY A 258 5.42 -17.08 -24.42
N TYR A 259 5.54 -16.50 -23.20
CA TYR A 259 5.06 -17.14 -21.96
C TYR A 259 3.53 -17.20 -21.89
N ILE A 260 2.84 -16.46 -22.77
CA ILE A 260 1.38 -16.48 -22.87
C ILE A 260 0.99 -17.40 -24.02
N GLU A 261 0.38 -18.51 -23.70
CA GLU A 261 -0.19 -19.46 -24.67
C GLU A 261 -1.67 -19.20 -24.86
N ILE A 262 -2.19 -19.49 -26.07
CA ILE A 262 -3.60 -19.34 -26.37
C ILE A 262 -4.22 -20.72 -26.54
N TYR A 263 -5.17 -21.02 -25.67
CA TYR A 263 -5.98 -22.21 -25.72
C TYR A 263 -7.29 -21.88 -26.43
N TYR A 264 -7.84 -22.84 -27.16
CA TYR A 264 -9.06 -22.68 -27.94
C TYR A 264 -10.15 -23.58 -27.40
N GLN A 265 -11.26 -22.97 -27.01
CA GLN A 265 -12.45 -23.69 -26.56
C GLN A 265 -13.54 -23.61 -27.63
N PRO A 266 -14.01 -24.75 -28.18
CA PRO A 266 -15.09 -24.74 -29.15
C PRO A 266 -16.43 -24.36 -28.52
N VAL A 267 -17.15 -23.48 -29.18
CA VAL A 267 -18.53 -23.08 -28.84
C VAL A 267 -19.47 -23.72 -29.82
N VAL A 268 -20.40 -24.55 -29.35
CA VAL A 268 -21.36 -25.27 -30.19
C VAL A 268 -22.78 -24.73 -30.00
N ARG A 269 -23.55 -24.78 -31.08
CA ARG A 269 -24.98 -24.43 -31.04
C ARG A 269 -25.74 -25.56 -30.36
N THR A 270 -26.43 -25.27 -29.26
CA THR A 270 -27.15 -26.25 -28.43
C THR A 270 -28.20 -27.05 -29.19
N LEU A 271 -28.90 -26.42 -30.19
CA LEU A 271 -29.94 -27.07 -30.95
C LEU A 271 -29.44 -27.99 -32.07
N THR A 272 -28.30 -27.73 -32.66
CA THR A 272 -27.81 -28.47 -33.84
C THR A 272 -26.53 -29.25 -33.59
N GLY A 273 -25.84 -29.00 -32.47
CA GLY A 273 -24.51 -29.57 -32.16
C GLY A 273 -23.40 -29.04 -33.06
N ASN A 274 -23.69 -28.14 -33.99
CA ASN A 274 -22.70 -27.60 -34.92
C ASN A 274 -21.80 -26.55 -34.23
N LEU A 275 -20.55 -26.47 -34.68
CA LEU A 275 -19.61 -25.43 -34.24
C LEU A 275 -20.18 -24.06 -34.56
N ALA A 276 -20.28 -23.19 -33.56
CA ALA A 276 -20.71 -21.80 -33.66
C ALA A 276 -19.55 -20.82 -33.69
N GLY A 277 -18.44 -21.20 -33.04
CA GLY A 277 -17.24 -20.38 -32.93
C GLY A 277 -16.19 -21.06 -32.06
N ILE A 278 -15.09 -20.36 -31.83
CA ILE A 278 -14.00 -20.81 -30.95
C ILE A 278 -13.63 -19.62 -30.04
N GLU A 279 -13.56 -19.87 -28.76
CA GLU A 279 -13.12 -18.89 -27.78
C GLU A 279 -11.60 -19.04 -27.57
N ALA A 280 -10.88 -17.91 -27.65
CA ALA A 280 -9.45 -17.85 -27.39
C ALA A 280 -9.20 -17.50 -25.93
N LEU A 281 -8.54 -18.38 -25.21
CA LEU A 281 -8.34 -18.29 -23.77
C LEU A 281 -6.83 -18.20 -23.46
N ALA A 282 -6.38 -17.06 -22.96
CA ALA A 282 -4.98 -16.86 -22.59
C ALA A 282 -4.60 -17.71 -21.37
N ARG A 283 -3.41 -18.28 -21.41
CA ARG A 283 -2.78 -19.03 -20.31
C ARG A 283 -1.35 -18.55 -20.17
N TRP A 284 -0.97 -18.12 -18.97
CA TRP A 284 0.38 -17.60 -18.73
C TRP A 284 1.23 -18.64 -18.03
N HIS A 285 2.21 -19.20 -18.75
CA HIS A 285 3.20 -20.15 -18.25
C HIS A 285 4.48 -19.38 -17.89
N ASP A 286 4.54 -18.94 -16.63
CA ASP A 286 5.61 -18.09 -16.14
C ASP A 286 6.80 -18.89 -15.64
N PRO A 287 8.05 -18.52 -15.93
CA PRO A 287 9.24 -19.26 -15.50
C PRO A 287 9.46 -19.21 -13.98
N VAL A 288 8.92 -18.19 -13.26
CA VAL A 288 9.09 -17.99 -11.82
C VAL A 288 7.88 -18.50 -11.04
N TYR A 289 6.67 -18.10 -11.47
CA TYR A 289 5.43 -18.43 -10.79
C TYR A 289 4.75 -19.69 -11.35
N GLY A 290 5.28 -20.28 -12.41
CA GLY A 290 4.65 -21.41 -13.08
C GLY A 290 3.35 -21.00 -13.77
N PHE A 291 2.29 -21.75 -13.58
CA PHE A 291 1.01 -21.49 -14.23
C PHE A 291 0.21 -20.41 -13.51
N LEU A 292 0.17 -19.21 -14.09
CA LEU A 292 -0.72 -18.13 -13.65
C LEU A 292 -2.10 -18.30 -14.31
N ARG A 293 -3.13 -18.37 -13.48
CA ARG A 293 -4.52 -18.50 -13.94
C ARG A 293 -5.06 -17.17 -14.48
N PRO A 294 -6.00 -17.18 -15.45
CA PRO A 294 -6.59 -15.95 -15.98
C PRO A 294 -7.13 -14.99 -14.92
N ASN A 295 -7.77 -15.52 -13.88
CA ASN A 295 -8.29 -14.72 -12.77
C ASN A 295 -7.20 -14.06 -11.90
N GLN A 296 -5.94 -14.44 -12.05
CA GLN A 296 -4.81 -13.84 -11.32
C GLN A 296 -4.16 -12.69 -12.10
N PHE A 297 -4.24 -12.68 -13.44
CA PHE A 297 -3.58 -11.66 -14.24
C PHE A 297 -4.53 -10.75 -15.05
N ILE A 298 -5.65 -11.27 -15.57
CA ILE A 298 -6.58 -10.46 -16.38
C ILE A 298 -7.15 -9.27 -15.57
N PRO A 299 -7.73 -9.46 -14.37
CA PRO A 299 -8.25 -8.33 -13.60
C PRO A 299 -7.18 -7.31 -13.24
N VAL A 300 -5.94 -7.77 -13.00
CA VAL A 300 -4.81 -6.90 -12.72
C VAL A 300 -4.47 -6.02 -13.93
N LEU A 301 -4.41 -6.62 -15.13
CA LEU A 301 -4.13 -5.90 -16.37
C LEU A 301 -5.25 -4.91 -16.73
N GLU A 302 -6.51 -5.26 -16.48
CA GLU A 302 -7.66 -4.37 -16.67
C GLU A 302 -7.60 -3.16 -15.75
N GLU A 303 -7.37 -3.38 -14.46
CA GLU A 303 -7.28 -2.33 -13.45
C GLU A 303 -6.14 -1.35 -13.71
N GLU A 304 -4.98 -1.85 -14.16
CA GLU A 304 -3.79 -1.06 -14.46
C GLU A 304 -3.77 -0.51 -15.89
N ARG A 305 -4.83 -0.75 -16.67
CA ARG A 305 -4.95 -0.34 -18.09
C ARG A 305 -3.85 -0.91 -18.98
N LEU A 306 -3.41 -2.13 -18.68
CA LEU A 306 -2.40 -2.87 -19.44
C LEU A 306 -3.02 -3.99 -20.29
N ILE A 307 -4.32 -4.20 -20.20
CA ILE A 307 -5.03 -5.28 -20.90
C ILE A 307 -4.87 -5.22 -22.43
N ASP A 308 -4.74 -4.02 -22.98
CA ASP A 308 -4.53 -3.81 -24.41
C ASP A 308 -3.25 -4.48 -24.95
N LYS A 309 -2.24 -4.69 -24.11
CA LYS A 309 -1.02 -5.42 -24.47
C LYS A 309 -1.34 -6.89 -24.70
N LEU A 310 -2.09 -7.49 -23.79
CA LEU A 310 -2.56 -8.87 -23.90
C LEU A 310 -3.50 -9.04 -25.11
N ASP A 311 -4.47 -8.15 -25.28
CA ASP A 311 -5.46 -8.22 -26.36
C ASP A 311 -4.78 -8.16 -27.74
N ARG A 312 -3.85 -7.23 -27.93
CA ARG A 312 -3.08 -7.14 -29.18
C ARG A 312 -2.25 -8.39 -29.44
N TYR A 313 -1.70 -8.99 -28.39
CA TYR A 313 -0.94 -10.25 -28.52
C TYR A 313 -1.87 -11.39 -28.94
N VAL A 314 -3.02 -11.56 -28.25
CA VAL A 314 -4.02 -12.61 -28.52
C VAL A 314 -4.53 -12.49 -29.97
N ILE A 315 -4.94 -11.29 -30.40
CA ILE A 315 -5.43 -11.04 -31.76
C ILE A 315 -4.37 -11.40 -32.80
N ARG A 316 -3.11 -10.98 -32.58
CA ARG A 316 -2.01 -11.27 -33.51
C ARG A 316 -1.73 -12.76 -33.59
N GLU A 317 -1.72 -13.46 -32.46
CA GLU A 317 -1.40 -14.88 -32.45
C GLU A 317 -2.55 -15.73 -33.03
N CYS A 318 -3.81 -15.39 -32.73
CA CYS A 318 -4.99 -16.00 -33.38
C CYS A 318 -4.94 -15.80 -34.91
N GLY A 319 -4.59 -14.61 -35.38
CA GLY A 319 -4.44 -14.33 -36.82
C GLY A 319 -3.30 -15.13 -37.47
N ARG A 320 -2.17 -15.30 -36.76
CA ARG A 320 -1.06 -16.13 -37.25
C ARG A 320 -1.46 -17.62 -37.34
N GLN A 321 -2.13 -18.14 -36.33
CA GLN A 321 -2.54 -19.54 -36.30
C GLN A 321 -3.63 -19.82 -37.34
N LEU A 322 -4.60 -18.91 -37.50
CA LEU A 322 -5.61 -19.01 -38.56
C LEU A 322 -4.95 -19.07 -39.93
N ARG A 323 -4.02 -18.16 -40.23
CA ARG A 323 -3.29 -18.14 -41.51
C ARG A 323 -2.55 -19.45 -41.76
N ARG A 324 -1.81 -19.97 -40.76
CA ARG A 324 -1.11 -21.27 -40.86
C ARG A 324 -2.06 -22.42 -41.16
N GLN A 325 -3.27 -22.42 -40.55
CA GLN A 325 -4.29 -23.46 -40.83
C GLN A 325 -4.90 -23.30 -42.20
N MET A 326 -5.14 -22.07 -42.66
CA MET A 326 -5.62 -21.81 -44.04
C MET A 326 -4.58 -22.23 -45.09
N ASP A 327 -3.32 -21.95 -44.85
CA ASP A 327 -2.22 -22.35 -45.76
C ASP A 327 -2.01 -23.88 -45.75
N ALA A 328 -2.28 -24.58 -44.67
CA ALA A 328 -2.17 -26.03 -44.52
C ALA A 328 -3.35 -26.81 -45.05
N HIS A 329 -4.56 -26.20 -45.09
CA HIS A 329 -5.82 -26.82 -45.53
C HIS A 329 -6.59 -25.87 -46.44
N GLN A 330 -6.56 -26.10 -47.72
CA GLN A 330 -7.23 -25.27 -48.74
C GLN A 330 -8.78 -25.23 -48.64
N HIS A 331 -9.41 -25.87 -47.68
CA HIS A 331 -10.86 -25.89 -47.50
C HIS A 331 -11.28 -26.03 -46.03
N ARG A 332 -11.66 -24.96 -45.42
CA ARG A 332 -12.74 -24.73 -44.42
C ARG A 332 -12.44 -23.50 -43.58
N ALA A 333 -13.20 -22.43 -43.86
CA ALA A 333 -13.21 -21.28 -42.97
C ALA A 333 -14.13 -21.61 -41.77
N ASP A 334 -13.52 -22.10 -40.68
CA ASP A 334 -14.20 -22.16 -39.39
C ASP A 334 -14.01 -20.80 -38.70
N PHE A 335 -15.10 -20.13 -38.41
CA PHE A 335 -15.14 -18.79 -37.82
C PHE A 335 -14.48 -18.81 -36.45
N ILE A 336 -13.35 -18.12 -36.30
CA ILE A 336 -12.75 -17.83 -35.00
C ILE A 336 -13.39 -16.56 -34.48
N GLN A 337 -14.18 -16.68 -33.42
CA GLN A 337 -14.68 -15.55 -32.69
C GLN A 337 -13.70 -15.27 -31.54
N CYS A 338 -12.81 -14.29 -31.73
CA CYS A 338 -11.98 -13.77 -30.66
C CYS A 338 -12.88 -12.94 -29.72
N ILE A 339 -13.22 -13.47 -28.55
CA ILE A 339 -13.80 -12.69 -27.46
C ILE A 339 -12.61 -12.22 -26.63
N ALA A 340 -12.04 -11.08 -27.00
CA ALA A 340 -11.19 -10.32 -26.09
C ALA A 340 -12.10 -9.75 -24.99
N HIS A 341 -11.84 -10.09 -23.74
CA HIS A 341 -12.56 -9.49 -22.62
C HIS A 341 -12.37 -7.98 -22.64
N GLY A 342 -13.42 -7.23 -22.93
CA GLY A 342 -13.46 -5.78 -22.77
C GLY A 342 -13.55 -4.91 -24.02
N LEU A 343 -13.59 -5.47 -25.23
CA LEU A 343 -13.88 -4.64 -26.40
C LEU A 343 -15.39 -4.39 -26.51
N PRO A 344 -15.85 -3.11 -26.49
CA PRO A 344 -17.23 -2.81 -26.84
C PRO A 344 -17.49 -3.23 -28.29
N THR A 345 -18.64 -3.84 -28.55
CA THR A 345 -19.09 -4.33 -29.86
C THR A 345 -19.37 -3.19 -30.86
N HIS A 346 -18.51 -2.21 -30.98
CA HIS A 346 -18.62 -1.16 -31.97
C HIS A 346 -17.47 -1.24 -32.98
N GLY A 347 -17.77 -1.89 -34.10
CA GLY A 347 -17.13 -1.62 -35.38
C GLY A 347 -15.75 -2.16 -35.56
N CYS A 348 -15.60 -3.44 -35.87
CA CYS A 348 -14.44 -3.92 -36.61
C CYS A 348 -14.69 -3.66 -38.09
N PRO A 349 -13.98 -2.74 -38.77
CA PRO A 349 -13.98 -2.73 -40.23
C PRO A 349 -13.00 -3.81 -40.69
N PHE A 350 -13.49 -4.68 -41.56
CA PHE A 350 -12.70 -5.60 -42.35
C PHE A 350 -11.72 -4.85 -43.25
#